data_a106e0b4e899f88ff9f2757f09fb341c
#
_entry.id   a106e0b4e899f88ff9f2757f09fb341c
#
_cell.length_a   1.000
_cell.length_b   1.000
_cell.length_c   1.000
_cell.angle_alpha   90.00
_cell.angle_beta   90.00
_cell.angle_gamma   90.00
#
_symmetry.space_group_name_H-M   'P 1'
#
loop_
_entity.id
_entity.type
_entity.pdbx_description
1 polymer ?
#
loop_
_entity_poly.entity_id
_entity_poly.type
_entity_poly.pdbx_seq_one_letter_code
_entity_poly.pdbx_strand_id
1 'polypeptide(L)'
;VIDLRSTRSSASGKRVLIVGKFTDNVLQWQSGEADLKRASPNFREMLKRDKKADQFVRAPRAGEILQNPCLAKTFRTLAAEGKKGFYTGRIAQAIVDVLNLTDGHMELSDLEDHMNKGPDEPEPISLKFRGQNVKNKGSQRLTGGGGAGQDYFVELWEHPPNGQGIVALMALGILEELERTGKIQTFALEDHNSASYLHAVIEALRIAFADASWWVTDPDFMPVKSAELISREYLAERAKLFNKEKAEDHARGKPRSPAQNHSDTVYFAVTDKDGNGCSFINSNYEGFGSCIIPQGCGFTLQNRGSNFDLGPDDHPNLYQGGKRPYHTIIPGLITHGDEADRQLHSVYGVMGGFMQPQGHVQVLLNMEVFGMNPQQALDAPRICIGAGMPQAGEKNMNVVYVEEGIEEPVLKALKQMGHDVEMIGGFGRGRFGRGQVIRRHVDEETGQAVFSGGSDLRGDGCALPG
;
A
#
# COMPACT_ATOMS: atom_id res chain seq x y z
N VAL A 1 -2.81 9.89 -22.30
CA VAL A 1 -3.81 10.86 -21.85
C VAL A 1 -5.16 10.42 -22.38
N ILE A 2 -6.07 9.98 -21.53
CA ILE A 2 -7.46 9.70 -21.91
C ILE A 2 -8.20 11.02 -21.80
N ASP A 3 -8.71 11.53 -22.93
CA ASP A 3 -9.52 12.74 -22.97
C ASP A 3 -10.93 12.44 -22.44
N LEU A 4 -11.22 12.86 -21.22
CA LEU A 4 -12.53 12.71 -20.57
C LEU A 4 -13.49 13.87 -20.87
N ARG A 5 -13.22 14.72 -21.88
CA ARG A 5 -14.05 15.90 -22.18
C ARG A 5 -15.45 15.63 -22.75
N SER A 6 -15.86 14.38 -22.94
CA SER A 6 -17.14 14.05 -23.58
C SER A 6 -18.32 13.74 -22.66
N THR A 7 -18.23 13.99 -21.35
CA THR A 7 -19.38 13.88 -20.46
C THR A 7 -19.76 15.23 -19.85
N ARG A 8 -20.42 16.10 -20.62
CA ARG A 8 -21.23 17.17 -20.06
C ARG A 8 -22.57 16.59 -19.60
N SER A 9 -22.79 16.50 -18.31
CA SER A 9 -24.14 16.60 -17.76
C SER A 9 -24.13 17.70 -16.69
N SER A 10 -24.96 18.68 -16.92
CA SER A 10 -25.23 19.79 -16.05
C SER A 10 -26.05 19.34 -14.86
N ALA A 11 -25.46 19.31 -13.67
CA ALA A 11 -26.16 19.56 -12.41
C ALA A 11 -25.14 19.75 -11.28
N SER A 12 -25.20 20.93 -10.67
CA SER A 12 -24.57 21.33 -9.39
C SER A 12 -23.06 21.15 -9.24
N GLY A 13 -22.35 22.18 -9.41
CA GLY A 13 -21.08 22.74 -8.98
C GLY A 13 -20.12 22.02 -8.02
N LYS A 14 -20.00 20.70 -8.06
CA LYS A 14 -18.93 19.97 -7.36
C LYS A 14 -18.13 19.19 -8.38
N ARG A 15 -16.99 19.73 -8.77
CA ARG A 15 -16.01 19.01 -9.58
C ARG A 15 -15.21 18.10 -8.65
N VAL A 16 -15.54 16.83 -8.62
CA VAL A 16 -14.63 15.81 -8.09
C VAL A 16 -13.62 15.51 -9.20
N LEU A 17 -12.42 16.02 -9.08
CA LEU A 17 -11.32 15.64 -9.96
C LEU A 17 -10.76 14.31 -9.44
N ILE A 18 -11.25 13.19 -9.99
CA ILE A 18 -10.61 11.90 -9.78
C ILE A 18 -9.34 11.91 -10.61
N VAL A 19 -8.22 12.21 -9.99
CA VAL A 19 -6.89 11.97 -10.57
C VAL A 19 -6.59 10.49 -10.38
N GLY A 20 -7.19 9.65 -11.20
CA GLY A 20 -6.78 8.27 -11.34
C GLY A 20 -5.42 8.24 -12.06
N LYS A 21 -4.45 7.53 -11.49
CA LYS A 21 -3.17 7.25 -12.10
C LYS A 21 -3.37 6.40 -13.36
N PHE A 22 -3.52 7.07 -14.50
CA PHE A 22 -3.41 6.41 -15.80
C PHE A 22 -1.97 6.53 -16.27
N THR A 23 -1.17 5.56 -15.84
CA THR A 23 0.11 5.22 -16.42
C THR A 23 1.07 6.39 -16.66
N ASP A 24 1.72 6.79 -15.65
CA ASP A 24 3.07 7.22 -15.69
C ASP A 24 3.96 6.22 -16.42
N ASN A 25 3.41 5.14 -16.97
CA ASN A 25 4.31 4.08 -17.29
C ASN A 25 3.98 3.39 -18.62
N VAL A 26 4.37 4.08 -19.68
CA VAL A 26 4.69 3.43 -20.97
C VAL A 26 5.60 2.21 -20.72
N LEU A 27 6.50 2.27 -19.75
CA LEU A 27 7.39 1.16 -19.37
C LEU A 27 6.60 -0.03 -18.81
N GLN A 28 5.56 0.19 -18.01
CA GLN A 28 4.69 -0.90 -17.54
C GLN A 28 3.93 -1.57 -18.67
N TRP A 29 3.39 -0.77 -19.62
CA TRP A 29 2.76 -1.34 -20.80
C TRP A 29 3.73 -2.14 -21.65
N GLN A 30 4.96 -1.64 -21.82
CA GLN A 30 6.00 -2.32 -22.58
C GLN A 30 6.48 -3.61 -21.91
N SER A 31 6.69 -3.58 -20.58
CA SER A 31 7.08 -4.78 -19.84
C SER A 31 5.98 -5.83 -19.75
N GLY A 32 4.71 -5.40 -19.66
CA GLY A 32 3.55 -6.29 -19.58
C GLY A 32 3.05 -6.82 -20.93
N GLU A 33 3.58 -6.35 -22.07
CA GLU A 33 3.09 -6.76 -23.40
C GLU A 33 3.18 -8.27 -23.63
N ALA A 34 4.31 -8.87 -23.28
CA ALA A 34 4.53 -10.30 -23.46
C ALA A 34 3.58 -11.13 -22.58
N ASP A 35 3.34 -10.68 -21.35
CA ASP A 35 2.45 -11.36 -20.42
C ASP A 35 0.99 -11.27 -20.84
N LEU A 36 0.54 -10.11 -21.30
CA LEU A 36 -0.80 -9.94 -21.88
C LEU A 36 -1.03 -10.86 -23.08
N LYS A 37 -0.04 -10.95 -23.99
CA LYS A 37 -0.11 -11.83 -25.18
C LYS A 37 -0.13 -13.32 -24.81
N ARG A 38 0.55 -13.70 -23.73
CA ARG A 38 0.64 -15.08 -23.26
C ARG A 38 -0.60 -15.51 -22.49
N ALA A 39 -1.12 -14.63 -21.62
CA ALA A 39 -2.14 -15.00 -20.63
C ALA A 39 -3.57 -14.91 -21.15
N SER A 40 -3.84 -14.10 -22.19
CA SER A 40 -5.21 -13.87 -22.62
C SER A 40 -5.40 -14.00 -24.13
N PRO A 41 -6.42 -14.72 -24.60
CA PRO A 41 -6.79 -14.73 -26.01
C PRO A 41 -7.25 -13.35 -26.50
N ASN A 42 -7.68 -12.48 -25.60
CA ASN A 42 -8.26 -11.16 -25.87
C ASN A 42 -7.24 -10.01 -25.74
N PHE A 43 -5.94 -10.29 -25.68
CA PHE A 43 -4.87 -9.31 -25.46
C PHE A 43 -4.92 -8.09 -26.39
N ARG A 44 -5.49 -8.25 -27.61
CA ARG A 44 -5.62 -7.16 -28.57
C ARG A 44 -6.46 -6.00 -28.10
N GLU A 45 -7.35 -6.20 -27.12
CA GLU A 45 -8.18 -5.14 -26.53
C GLU A 45 -7.36 -4.12 -25.75
N MET A 46 -6.24 -4.55 -25.18
CA MET A 46 -5.36 -3.73 -24.34
C MET A 46 -4.14 -3.20 -25.08
N LEU A 47 -3.93 -3.57 -26.34
CA LEU A 47 -2.75 -3.21 -27.11
C LEU A 47 -3.09 -2.36 -28.35
N LYS A 48 -2.14 -1.57 -28.80
CA LYS A 48 -2.25 -0.73 -30.00
C LYS A 48 -2.03 -1.55 -31.26
N ARG A 49 -2.88 -1.35 -32.26
CA ARG A 49 -2.67 -1.95 -33.59
C ARG A 49 -1.41 -1.37 -34.24
N ASP A 50 -0.53 -2.25 -34.73
CA ASP A 50 0.67 -1.91 -35.50
C ASP A 50 0.96 -3.04 -36.49
N LYS A 51 0.86 -2.74 -37.76
CA LYS A 51 1.06 -3.74 -38.85
C LYS A 51 2.48 -4.32 -38.92
N LYS A 52 3.46 -3.65 -38.30
CA LYS A 52 4.87 -4.06 -38.25
C LYS A 52 5.23 -4.84 -37.00
N ALA A 53 4.34 -4.83 -35.98
CA ALA A 53 4.57 -5.53 -34.73
C ALA A 53 4.17 -7.01 -34.82
N ASP A 54 4.77 -7.83 -33.95
CA ASP A 54 4.37 -9.21 -33.77
C ASP A 54 2.89 -9.30 -33.44
N GLN A 55 2.18 -10.25 -34.03
CA GLN A 55 0.73 -10.42 -33.95
C GLN A 55 -0.08 -9.14 -34.27
N PHE A 56 0.52 -8.19 -35.01
CA PHE A 56 -0.07 -6.92 -35.48
C PHE A 56 -0.51 -5.97 -34.34
N VAL A 57 0.01 -6.14 -33.11
CA VAL A 57 -0.25 -5.27 -31.96
C VAL A 57 0.99 -5.14 -31.09
N ARG A 58 1.07 -4.03 -30.36
CA ARG A 58 2.13 -3.74 -29.40
C ARG A 58 1.64 -2.83 -28.26
N ALA A 59 2.44 -2.70 -27.24
CA ALA A 59 2.25 -1.67 -26.23
C ALA A 59 2.31 -0.25 -26.83
N PRO A 60 1.59 0.73 -26.27
CA PRO A 60 1.73 2.12 -26.66
C PRO A 60 3.14 2.63 -26.36
N ARG A 61 3.62 3.58 -27.14
CA ARG A 61 4.88 4.33 -26.91
C ARG A 61 4.59 5.66 -26.25
N ALA A 62 5.61 6.26 -25.61
CA ALA A 62 5.49 7.60 -25.03
C ALA A 62 4.96 8.60 -26.08
N GLY A 63 3.98 9.42 -25.69
CA GLY A 63 3.34 10.39 -26.57
C GLY A 63 2.25 9.85 -27.49
N GLU A 64 2.03 8.55 -27.54
CA GLU A 64 0.93 7.98 -28.32
C GLU A 64 -0.41 8.00 -27.57
N ILE A 65 -1.49 8.20 -28.32
CA ILE A 65 -2.84 8.06 -27.79
C ILE A 65 -3.25 6.59 -27.83
N LEU A 66 -3.66 6.05 -26.70
CA LEU A 66 -4.31 4.76 -26.58
C LEU A 66 -5.82 4.97 -26.36
N GLN A 67 -6.64 4.26 -27.14
CA GLN A 67 -8.08 4.22 -26.98
C GLN A 67 -8.50 2.80 -26.58
N ASN A 68 -9.38 2.69 -25.57
CA ASN A 68 -9.95 1.42 -25.16
C ASN A 68 -11.49 1.46 -25.25
N PRO A 69 -12.07 1.19 -26.43
CA PRO A 69 -13.51 1.23 -26.63
C PRO A 69 -14.26 0.14 -25.86
N CYS A 70 -13.60 -0.99 -25.57
CA CYS A 70 -14.18 -2.06 -24.77
C CYS A 70 -14.38 -1.62 -23.31
N LEU A 71 -13.37 -0.98 -22.72
CA LEU A 71 -13.47 -0.41 -21.38
C LEU A 71 -14.53 0.72 -21.32
N ALA A 72 -14.60 1.56 -22.35
CA ALA A 72 -15.63 2.59 -22.43
C ALA A 72 -17.03 1.98 -22.46
N LYS A 73 -17.23 0.84 -23.13
CA LYS A 73 -18.49 0.09 -23.13
C LYS A 73 -18.82 -0.46 -21.74
N THR A 74 -17.81 -1.00 -21.04
CA THR A 74 -17.96 -1.48 -19.66
C THR A 74 -18.40 -0.36 -18.73
N PHE A 75 -17.77 0.82 -18.79
CA PHE A 75 -18.19 1.97 -17.98
C PHE A 75 -19.61 2.47 -18.30
N ARG A 76 -20.03 2.44 -19.57
CA ARG A 76 -21.41 2.79 -19.92
C ARG A 76 -22.41 1.79 -19.35
N THR A 77 -22.10 0.49 -19.35
CA THR A 77 -22.93 -0.53 -18.70
C THR A 77 -23.05 -0.25 -17.20
N LEU A 78 -21.93 0.02 -16.51
CA LEU A 78 -21.92 0.37 -15.09
C LEU A 78 -22.74 1.64 -14.80
N ALA A 79 -22.61 2.67 -15.65
CA ALA A 79 -23.36 3.91 -15.47
C ALA A 79 -24.88 3.73 -15.65
N ALA A 80 -25.30 2.82 -16.54
CA ALA A 80 -26.72 2.57 -16.83
C ALA A 80 -27.37 1.56 -15.86
N GLU A 81 -26.63 0.53 -15.43
CA GLU A 81 -27.18 -0.63 -14.73
C GLU A 81 -26.60 -0.81 -13.31
N GLY A 82 -25.65 0.06 -12.91
CA GLY A 82 -24.97 -0.05 -11.62
C GLY A 82 -24.19 -1.37 -11.47
N LYS A 83 -24.02 -1.83 -10.24
CA LYS A 83 -23.28 -3.07 -9.95
C LYS A 83 -23.89 -4.30 -10.62
N LYS A 84 -25.20 -4.32 -10.84
CA LYS A 84 -25.90 -5.42 -11.53
C LYS A 84 -25.36 -5.62 -12.95
N GLY A 85 -25.08 -4.54 -13.69
CA GLY A 85 -24.51 -4.61 -15.03
C GLY A 85 -23.10 -5.21 -15.09
N PHE A 86 -22.38 -5.27 -13.96
CA PHE A 86 -21.07 -5.91 -13.87
C PHE A 86 -21.17 -7.38 -13.45
N TYR A 87 -21.90 -7.65 -12.35
CA TYR A 87 -21.93 -8.96 -11.70
C TYR A 87 -22.95 -9.93 -12.32
N THR A 88 -23.81 -9.44 -13.21
CA THR A 88 -24.75 -10.25 -13.99
C THR A 88 -24.68 -9.85 -15.47
N GLY A 89 -25.23 -10.63 -16.35
CA GLY A 89 -25.29 -10.29 -17.79
C GLY A 89 -23.94 -10.39 -18.51
N ARG A 90 -23.72 -9.50 -19.51
CA ARG A 90 -22.62 -9.60 -20.47
C ARG A 90 -21.22 -9.63 -19.85
N ILE A 91 -20.96 -8.77 -18.86
CA ILE A 91 -19.62 -8.67 -18.26
C ILE A 91 -19.31 -9.91 -17.44
N ALA A 92 -20.26 -10.33 -16.59
CA ALA A 92 -20.16 -11.55 -15.80
C ALA A 92 -19.92 -12.78 -16.69
N GLN A 93 -20.70 -12.92 -17.77
CA GLN A 93 -20.53 -14.01 -18.72
C GLN A 93 -19.15 -13.99 -19.36
N ALA A 94 -18.66 -12.82 -19.80
CA ALA A 94 -17.34 -12.70 -20.41
C ALA A 94 -16.20 -13.05 -19.43
N ILE A 95 -16.37 -12.77 -18.11
CA ILE A 95 -15.44 -13.18 -17.06
C ILE A 95 -15.40 -14.71 -16.94
N VAL A 96 -16.55 -15.34 -16.80
CA VAL A 96 -16.66 -16.80 -16.66
C VAL A 96 -16.15 -17.51 -17.92
N ASP A 97 -16.51 -17.03 -19.09
CA ASP A 97 -16.08 -17.61 -20.36
C ASP A 97 -14.54 -17.61 -20.51
N VAL A 98 -13.88 -16.48 -20.21
CA VAL A 98 -12.43 -16.42 -20.33
C VAL A 98 -11.71 -17.25 -19.27
N LEU A 99 -12.26 -17.34 -18.04
CA LEU A 99 -11.70 -18.19 -17.00
C LEU A 99 -11.82 -19.67 -17.34
N ASN A 100 -12.94 -20.12 -17.91
CA ASN A 100 -13.11 -21.48 -18.38
C ASN A 100 -12.12 -21.84 -19.50
N LEU A 101 -11.74 -20.86 -20.35
CA LEU A 101 -10.71 -21.05 -21.37
C LEU A 101 -9.27 -21.13 -20.80
N THR A 102 -9.08 -20.71 -19.55
CA THR A 102 -7.79 -20.66 -18.87
C THR A 102 -7.74 -21.56 -17.62
N ASP A 103 -8.52 -22.63 -17.63
CA ASP A 103 -8.62 -23.63 -16.54
C ASP A 103 -9.08 -23.07 -15.19
N GLY A 104 -9.79 -21.95 -15.20
CA GLY A 104 -10.42 -21.39 -13.99
C GLY A 104 -11.76 -22.07 -13.67
N HIS A 105 -12.20 -21.93 -12.42
CA HIS A 105 -13.37 -22.64 -11.89
C HIS A 105 -14.52 -21.72 -11.47
N MET A 106 -14.45 -20.42 -11.82
CA MET A 106 -15.52 -19.46 -11.45
C MET A 106 -16.80 -19.70 -12.24
N GLU A 107 -17.93 -19.61 -11.56
CA GLU A 107 -19.27 -19.71 -12.13
C GLU A 107 -20.00 -18.36 -12.05
N LEU A 108 -21.11 -18.23 -12.79
CA LEU A 108 -21.94 -17.02 -12.71
C LEU A 108 -22.55 -16.82 -11.32
N SER A 109 -22.86 -17.91 -10.62
CA SER A 109 -23.33 -17.89 -9.23
C SER A 109 -22.35 -17.22 -8.28
N ASP A 110 -21.06 -17.43 -8.45
CA ASP A 110 -20.02 -16.79 -7.59
C ASP A 110 -20.09 -15.25 -7.68
N LEU A 111 -20.28 -14.74 -8.91
CA LEU A 111 -20.40 -13.30 -9.15
C LEU A 111 -21.72 -12.72 -8.61
N GLU A 112 -22.81 -13.44 -8.79
CA GLU A 112 -24.12 -13.05 -8.27
C GLU A 112 -24.16 -13.08 -6.74
N ASP A 113 -23.61 -14.12 -6.12
CA ASP A 113 -23.50 -14.26 -4.67
C ASP A 113 -22.63 -13.15 -4.07
N HIS A 114 -21.50 -12.82 -4.71
CA HIS A 114 -20.67 -11.69 -4.31
C HIS A 114 -21.42 -10.35 -4.39
N MET A 115 -22.20 -10.14 -5.47
CA MET A 115 -23.04 -8.94 -5.61
C MET A 115 -24.08 -8.84 -4.50
N ASN A 116 -24.71 -9.97 -4.16
CA ASN A 116 -25.77 -10.04 -3.15
C ASN A 116 -25.24 -9.88 -1.74
N LYS A 117 -24.06 -10.46 -1.44
CA LYS A 117 -23.34 -10.25 -0.17
C LYS A 117 -23.02 -8.77 0.06
N GLY A 118 -22.62 -8.06 -0.98
CA GLY A 118 -22.26 -6.65 -0.90
C GLY A 118 -20.89 -6.39 -0.23
N PRO A 119 -20.57 -5.12 0.08
CA PRO A 119 -19.34 -4.75 0.77
C PRO A 119 -19.39 -5.13 2.26
N ASP A 120 -18.25 -5.55 2.79
CA ASP A 120 -18.07 -5.66 4.24
C ASP A 120 -17.68 -4.29 4.83
N GLU A 121 -18.09 -4.03 6.07
CA GLU A 121 -17.75 -2.82 6.84
C GLU A 121 -16.99 -3.21 8.11
N PRO A 122 -15.74 -3.68 7.99
CA PRO A 122 -14.98 -4.12 9.14
C PRO A 122 -14.53 -2.93 10.00
N GLU A 123 -14.55 -3.13 11.32
CA GLU A 123 -13.98 -2.16 12.26
C GLU A 123 -12.48 -2.00 12.02
N PRO A 124 -11.96 -0.77 11.93
CA PRO A 124 -10.54 -0.53 11.77
C PRO A 124 -9.76 -0.95 13.02
N ILE A 125 -8.48 -1.27 12.83
CA ILE A 125 -7.54 -1.51 13.94
C ILE A 125 -6.60 -0.33 14.10
N SER A 126 -6.13 -0.06 15.30
CA SER A 126 -5.25 1.08 15.56
C SER A 126 -4.15 0.80 16.56
N LEU A 127 -3.13 1.65 16.53
CA LEU A 127 -2.09 1.71 17.55
C LEU A 127 -1.79 3.17 17.90
N LYS A 128 -1.80 3.46 19.22
CA LYS A 128 -1.36 4.75 19.75
C LYS A 128 0.16 4.75 19.88
N PHE A 129 0.83 5.53 19.04
CA PHE A 129 2.28 5.67 19.03
C PHE A 129 2.73 6.88 19.85
N ARG A 130 3.57 6.63 20.87
CA ARG A 130 4.12 7.63 21.82
C ARG A 130 5.63 7.72 21.77
N GLY A 131 6.27 6.87 20.98
CA GLY A 131 7.71 6.75 20.92
C GLY A 131 8.40 7.95 20.26
N GLN A 132 9.73 7.98 20.36
CA GLN A 132 10.59 8.89 19.62
C GLN A 132 10.29 10.38 19.85
N ASN A 133 9.99 10.79 21.09
CA ASN A 133 9.67 12.16 21.45
C ASN A 133 8.43 12.77 20.78
N VAL A 134 7.57 11.97 20.18
CA VAL A 134 6.30 12.46 19.60
C VAL A 134 5.53 13.28 20.63
N LYS A 135 5.47 12.82 21.87
CA LYS A 135 4.86 13.52 23.01
C LYS A 135 5.41 14.92 23.29
N ASN A 136 6.71 15.16 23.03
CA ASN A 136 7.35 16.46 23.30
C ASN A 136 7.14 17.46 22.17
N LYS A 137 6.81 17.00 20.97
CA LYS A 137 6.56 17.85 19.79
C LYS A 137 5.13 18.38 19.73
N GLY A 138 4.20 17.69 20.36
CA GLY A 138 2.79 18.13 20.48
C GLY A 138 2.65 19.48 21.20
N SER A 139 3.45 19.71 22.24
CA SER A 139 3.43 20.97 22.97
C SER A 139 4.01 22.17 22.22
N GLN A 140 4.78 21.95 21.17
CA GLN A 140 5.39 23.02 20.33
C GLN A 140 4.59 23.32 19.05
N ARG A 141 3.65 22.46 18.66
CA ARG A 141 2.99 22.54 17.35
C ARG A 141 1.49 22.72 17.37
N LEU A 142 0.85 22.52 18.50
CA LEU A 142 -0.60 22.58 18.63
C LEU A 142 -0.97 23.52 19.76
N THR A 143 -0.91 24.79 19.52
CA THR A 143 -1.53 25.81 20.36
C THR A 143 -3.04 25.87 20.19
N GLY A 144 -3.65 24.78 19.84
CA GLY A 144 -5.09 24.59 19.78
C GLY A 144 -5.58 23.61 20.85
N GLY A 145 -5.45 23.96 22.15
CA GLY A 145 -6.28 23.38 23.20
C GLY A 145 -5.76 22.19 23.99
N GLY A 146 -4.55 21.72 23.78
CA GLY A 146 -3.93 20.70 24.65
C GLY A 146 -3.11 21.35 25.76
N GLY A 147 -3.60 21.37 27.01
CA GLY A 147 -2.89 21.90 28.16
C GLY A 147 -1.54 21.23 28.37
N ALA A 148 -0.54 22.00 28.80
CA ALA A 148 0.76 21.49 29.23
C ALA A 148 0.55 20.37 30.26
N GLY A 149 0.79 19.11 29.89
CA GLY A 149 0.64 17.95 30.81
C GLY A 149 -0.11 16.75 30.23
N GLN A 150 -0.75 16.82 29.07
CA GLN A 150 -1.35 15.64 28.44
C GLN A 150 -0.31 14.84 27.65
N ASP A 151 -0.35 13.51 27.80
CA ASP A 151 0.45 12.57 27.01
C ASP A 151 0.05 12.66 25.53
N TYR A 152 0.80 13.43 24.73
CA TYR A 152 0.55 13.53 23.32
C TYR A 152 0.95 12.22 22.62
N PHE A 153 0.11 11.76 21.72
CA PHE A 153 0.34 10.60 20.85
C PHE A 153 -0.32 10.84 19.49
N VAL A 154 0.12 10.09 18.52
CA VAL A 154 -0.60 9.91 17.27
C VAL A 154 -1.15 8.49 17.23
N GLU A 155 -2.37 8.33 16.74
CA GLU A 155 -3.01 7.03 16.60
C GLU A 155 -3.12 6.69 15.11
N LEU A 156 -2.36 5.67 14.69
CA LEU A 156 -2.43 5.14 13.33
C LEU A 156 -3.57 4.15 13.23
N TRP A 157 -4.45 4.37 12.27
CA TRP A 157 -5.59 3.53 11.93
C TRP A 157 -5.35 2.84 10.61
N GLU A 158 -5.58 1.53 10.59
CA GLU A 158 -5.38 0.67 9.43
C GLU A 158 -6.57 -0.25 9.21
N HIS A 159 -6.73 -0.73 7.98
CA HIS A 159 -7.66 -1.80 7.69
C HIS A 159 -7.25 -3.08 8.43
N PRO A 160 -8.21 -3.83 9.03
CA PRO A 160 -7.90 -5.08 9.72
C PRO A 160 -7.46 -6.17 8.72
N PRO A 161 -6.98 -7.34 9.18
CA PRO A 161 -6.85 -8.54 8.36
C PRO A 161 -8.17 -8.86 7.60
N ASN A 162 -8.08 -9.40 6.45
CA ASN A 162 -6.94 -10.04 5.74
C ASN A 162 -5.90 -9.03 5.21
N GLY A 163 -6.08 -7.74 5.44
CA GLY A 163 -5.13 -6.68 5.05
C GLY A 163 -3.86 -6.67 5.91
N GLN A 164 -2.78 -6.18 5.31
CA GLN A 164 -1.46 -6.12 5.97
C GLN A 164 -1.23 -4.84 6.80
N GLY A 165 -2.23 -4.02 7.04
CA GLY A 165 -2.10 -2.79 7.85
C GLY A 165 -1.53 -3.04 9.25
N ILE A 166 -1.85 -4.20 9.80
CA ILE A 166 -1.33 -4.67 11.08
C ILE A 166 0.21 -4.72 11.15
N VAL A 167 0.91 -4.91 10.01
CA VAL A 167 2.39 -4.88 9.94
C VAL A 167 2.92 -3.51 10.35
N ALA A 168 2.31 -2.43 9.87
CA ALA A 168 2.73 -1.07 10.23
C ALA A 168 2.50 -0.81 11.73
N LEU A 169 1.35 -1.26 12.26
CA LEU A 169 1.03 -1.14 13.68
C LEU A 169 2.02 -1.92 14.56
N MET A 170 2.29 -3.18 14.21
CA MET A 170 3.26 -4.00 14.94
C MET A 170 4.68 -3.40 14.89
N ALA A 171 5.14 -2.94 13.73
CA ALA A 171 6.46 -2.35 13.59
C ALA A 171 6.62 -1.08 14.44
N LEU A 172 5.63 -0.19 14.44
CA LEU A 172 5.62 1.00 15.31
C LEU A 172 5.61 0.64 16.79
N GLY A 173 4.80 -0.33 17.19
CA GLY A 173 4.74 -0.77 18.59
C GLY A 173 6.03 -1.46 19.04
N ILE A 174 6.70 -2.22 18.17
CA ILE A 174 8.03 -2.78 18.44
C ILE A 174 9.05 -1.65 18.60
N LEU A 175 9.07 -0.64 17.72
CA LEU A 175 9.98 0.52 17.84
C LEU A 175 9.76 1.28 19.16
N GLU A 176 8.52 1.51 19.57
CA GLU A 176 8.20 2.13 20.86
C GLU A 176 8.75 1.29 22.02
N GLU A 177 8.59 -0.02 21.98
CA GLU A 177 9.08 -0.92 23.02
C GLU A 177 10.61 -1.00 23.07
N LEU A 178 11.30 -0.97 21.91
CA LEU A 178 12.74 -0.92 21.82
C LEU A 178 13.31 0.36 22.47
N GLU A 179 12.68 1.51 22.23
CA GLU A 179 13.05 2.77 22.88
C GLU A 179 12.78 2.72 24.38
N ARG A 180 11.58 2.27 24.79
CA ARG A 180 11.17 2.17 26.20
C ARG A 180 12.13 1.30 27.02
N THR A 181 12.67 0.26 26.41
CA THR A 181 13.63 -0.66 27.07
C THR A 181 15.10 -0.25 26.91
N GLY A 182 15.37 0.88 26.26
CA GLY A 182 16.73 1.40 26.03
C GLY A 182 17.56 0.59 25.03
N LYS A 183 16.92 -0.30 24.24
CA LYS A 183 17.60 -1.04 23.17
C LYS A 183 17.95 -0.15 21.99
N ILE A 184 17.14 0.86 21.72
CA ILE A 184 17.46 1.95 20.80
C ILE A 184 17.37 3.29 21.53
N GLN A 185 18.04 4.29 20.98
CA GLN A 185 17.95 5.66 21.45
C GLN A 185 16.67 6.35 20.96
N THR A 186 16.32 7.46 21.59
CA THR A 186 15.41 8.45 20.99
C THR A 186 16.19 9.17 19.89
N PHE A 187 15.74 9.06 18.64
CA PHE A 187 16.44 9.64 17.49
C PHE A 187 16.25 11.16 17.43
N ALA A 188 17.35 11.87 17.21
CA ALA A 188 17.37 13.29 16.92
C ALA A 188 17.16 13.56 15.41
N LEU A 189 17.05 14.84 15.01
CA LEU A 189 16.84 15.21 13.60
C LEU A 189 18.00 14.75 12.69
N GLU A 190 19.21 14.80 13.20
CA GLU A 190 20.44 14.34 12.52
C GLU A 190 20.53 12.82 12.36
N ASP A 191 19.75 12.07 13.11
CA ASP A 191 19.69 10.60 12.98
C ASP A 191 18.83 10.13 11.81
N HIS A 192 18.13 11.03 11.10
CA HIS A 192 17.32 10.65 9.96
C HIS A 192 18.14 9.88 8.91
N ASN A 193 17.67 8.71 8.54
CA ASN A 193 18.36 7.77 7.66
C ASN A 193 19.79 7.37 8.09
N SER A 194 20.13 7.50 9.39
CA SER A 194 21.35 6.92 9.94
C SER A 194 21.30 5.39 9.95
N ALA A 195 22.44 4.73 10.04
CA ALA A 195 22.51 3.28 10.09
C ALA A 195 21.78 2.69 11.30
N SER A 196 21.87 3.32 12.48
CA SER A 196 21.17 2.88 13.69
C SER A 196 19.66 3.02 13.58
N TYR A 197 19.17 4.13 12.98
CA TYR A 197 17.77 4.34 12.72
C TYR A 197 17.23 3.32 11.71
N LEU A 198 17.87 3.18 10.55
CA LEU A 198 17.45 2.26 9.51
C LEU A 198 17.49 0.81 9.97
N HIS A 199 18.54 0.41 10.73
CA HIS A 199 18.61 -0.93 11.31
C HIS A 199 17.43 -1.22 12.23
N ALA A 200 17.06 -0.27 13.11
CA ALA A 200 15.90 -0.43 13.98
C ALA A 200 14.60 -0.57 13.19
N VAL A 201 14.38 0.25 12.17
CA VAL A 201 13.18 0.21 11.32
C VAL A 201 13.13 -1.09 10.51
N ILE A 202 14.26 -1.53 9.92
CA ILE A 202 14.34 -2.77 9.14
C ILE A 202 14.00 -3.98 10.03
N GLU A 203 14.61 -4.09 11.20
CA GLU A 203 14.39 -5.23 12.09
C GLU A 203 12.96 -5.25 12.66
N ALA A 204 12.41 -4.10 13.04
CA ALA A 204 11.01 -4.01 13.48
C ALA A 204 10.03 -4.46 12.39
N LEU A 205 10.26 -4.02 11.15
CA LEU A 205 9.46 -4.45 10.00
C LEU A 205 9.61 -5.94 9.70
N ARG A 206 10.84 -6.48 9.76
CA ARG A 206 11.09 -7.92 9.56
C ARG A 206 10.36 -8.78 10.58
N ILE A 207 10.42 -8.42 11.86
CA ILE A 207 9.68 -9.10 12.93
C ILE A 207 8.17 -9.05 12.64
N ALA A 208 7.64 -7.87 12.30
CA ALA A 208 6.23 -7.68 12.01
C ALA A 208 5.78 -8.48 10.76
N PHE A 209 6.58 -8.49 9.70
CA PHE A 209 6.27 -9.29 8.51
C PHE A 209 6.35 -10.80 8.76
N ALA A 210 7.31 -11.26 9.57
CA ALA A 210 7.41 -12.67 9.93
C ALA A 210 6.12 -13.17 10.62
N ASP A 211 5.58 -12.36 11.52
CA ASP A 211 4.31 -12.68 12.18
C ASP A 211 3.11 -12.57 11.25
N ALA A 212 3.04 -11.50 10.45
CA ALA A 212 1.93 -11.31 9.53
C ALA A 212 1.88 -12.37 8.44
N SER A 213 3.02 -12.82 7.91
CA SER A 213 3.07 -13.88 6.91
C SER A 213 2.56 -15.21 7.42
N TRP A 214 2.62 -15.44 8.73
CA TRP A 214 2.09 -16.66 9.35
C TRP A 214 0.63 -16.52 9.82
N TRP A 215 0.28 -15.39 10.45
CA TRP A 215 -1.01 -15.26 11.13
C TRP A 215 -2.10 -14.60 10.29
N VAL A 216 -1.74 -13.69 9.36
CA VAL A 216 -2.71 -12.87 8.63
C VAL A 216 -3.33 -13.61 7.46
N THR A 217 -4.63 -13.75 7.52
CA THR A 217 -5.48 -14.32 6.47
C THR A 217 -6.90 -13.75 6.63
N ASP A 218 -7.89 -14.33 6.00
CA ASP A 218 -9.30 -14.04 6.26
C ASP A 218 -9.60 -14.15 7.76
N PRO A 219 -10.19 -13.12 8.39
CA PRO A 219 -10.48 -13.12 9.83
C PRO A 219 -11.24 -14.35 10.35
N ASP A 220 -12.11 -14.92 9.52
CA ASP A 220 -12.88 -16.12 9.87
C ASP A 220 -12.01 -17.38 10.01
N PHE A 221 -10.77 -17.32 9.51
CA PHE A 221 -9.79 -18.42 9.53
C PHE A 221 -8.53 -18.09 10.34
N MET A 222 -8.45 -16.87 10.92
CA MET A 222 -7.31 -16.51 11.75
C MET A 222 -7.35 -17.23 13.11
N PRO A 223 -6.28 -17.95 13.49
CA PRO A 223 -6.23 -18.61 14.80
C PRO A 223 -5.98 -17.66 15.96
N VAL A 224 -5.55 -16.41 15.68
CA VAL A 224 -5.28 -15.35 16.65
C VAL A 224 -6.02 -14.08 16.26
N LYS A 225 -6.47 -13.30 17.24
CA LYS A 225 -7.14 -12.02 16.98
C LYS A 225 -6.13 -10.91 16.70
N SER A 226 -6.49 -9.97 15.85
CA SER A 226 -5.66 -8.79 15.56
C SER A 226 -5.26 -8.03 16.83
N ALA A 227 -6.18 -7.89 17.78
CA ALA A 227 -5.93 -7.23 19.07
C ALA A 227 -4.82 -7.90 19.90
N GLU A 228 -4.63 -9.21 19.76
CA GLU A 228 -3.54 -9.93 20.42
C GLU A 228 -2.19 -9.57 19.80
N LEU A 229 -2.12 -9.53 18.47
CA LEU A 229 -0.88 -9.25 17.71
C LEU A 229 -0.38 -7.81 17.89
N ILE A 230 -1.28 -6.87 18.21
CA ILE A 230 -0.94 -5.46 18.48
C ILE A 230 -1.01 -5.13 19.99
N SER A 231 -1.19 -6.13 20.85
CA SER A 231 -1.17 -5.91 22.31
C SER A 231 0.24 -5.54 22.75
N ARG A 232 0.32 -4.73 23.81
CA ARG A 232 1.59 -4.29 24.37
C ARG A 232 2.46 -5.48 24.83
N GLU A 233 1.82 -6.47 25.42
CA GLU A 233 2.46 -7.69 25.89
C GLU A 233 3.10 -8.48 24.75
N TYR A 234 2.37 -8.65 23.65
CA TYR A 234 2.87 -9.35 22.47
C TYR A 234 4.03 -8.58 21.82
N LEU A 235 3.86 -7.28 21.62
CA LEU A 235 4.88 -6.44 21.01
C LEU A 235 6.17 -6.37 21.86
N ALA A 236 6.04 -6.37 23.20
CA ALA A 236 7.18 -6.44 24.12
C ALA A 236 7.95 -7.79 23.98
N GLU A 237 7.24 -8.92 23.83
CA GLU A 237 7.88 -10.21 23.57
C GLU A 237 8.60 -10.21 22.21
N ARG A 238 7.97 -9.64 21.17
CA ARG A 238 8.58 -9.58 19.84
C ARG A 238 9.80 -8.65 19.81
N ALA A 239 9.78 -7.53 20.52
CA ALA A 239 10.92 -6.61 20.66
C ALA A 239 12.16 -7.26 21.30
N LYS A 240 12.01 -8.37 22.03
CA LYS A 240 13.17 -9.12 22.56
C LYS A 240 14.04 -9.72 21.47
N LEU A 241 13.49 -9.99 20.28
CA LEU A 241 14.20 -10.56 19.14
C LEU A 241 15.19 -9.58 18.49
N PHE A 242 15.03 -8.29 18.75
CA PHE A 242 15.92 -7.26 18.21
C PHE A 242 17.32 -7.38 18.79
N ASN A 243 18.31 -7.39 17.92
CA ASN A 243 19.72 -7.32 18.23
C ASN A 243 20.30 -5.99 17.71
N LYS A 244 20.85 -5.17 18.59
CA LYS A 244 21.35 -3.84 18.25
C LYS A 244 22.59 -3.88 17.31
N GLU A 245 23.36 -4.96 17.36
CA GLU A 245 24.68 -5.05 16.71
C GLU A 245 24.62 -5.72 15.35
N LYS A 246 23.58 -6.52 15.10
CA LYS A 246 23.49 -7.30 13.86
C LYS A 246 22.06 -7.62 13.44
N ALA A 247 21.89 -7.79 12.14
CA ALA A 247 20.67 -8.32 11.56
C ALA A 247 20.44 -9.77 12.00
N GLU A 248 19.19 -10.11 12.33
CA GLU A 248 18.80 -11.44 12.72
C GLU A 248 17.83 -12.05 11.70
N ASP A 249 17.83 -13.38 11.63
CA ASP A 249 16.83 -14.11 10.86
C ASP A 249 15.59 -14.33 11.75
N HIS A 250 14.56 -13.54 11.53
CA HIS A 250 13.33 -13.57 12.33
C HIS A 250 12.32 -14.61 11.82
N ALA A 251 12.73 -15.53 10.98
CA ALA A 251 11.85 -16.51 10.38
C ALA A 251 11.20 -17.44 11.41
N ARG A 252 9.95 -17.14 11.78
CA ARG A 252 8.98 -18.19 12.16
C ARG A 252 8.22 -18.59 10.92
N GLY A 253 8.49 -19.81 10.41
CA GLY A 253 8.00 -20.18 9.09
C GLY A 253 8.64 -19.30 8.01
N LYS A 254 9.15 -19.83 6.96
CA LYS A 254 9.87 -19.06 5.93
C LYS A 254 9.02 -17.88 5.50
N PRO A 255 9.31 -16.63 5.92
CA PRO A 255 8.56 -15.49 5.43
C PRO A 255 8.83 -15.42 3.92
N ARG A 256 7.81 -15.62 3.13
CA ARG A 256 7.86 -15.13 1.76
C ARG A 256 7.90 -13.62 1.89
N SER A 257 9.08 -13.05 1.67
CA SER A 257 9.15 -11.62 1.49
C SER A 257 8.54 -11.31 0.13
N PRO A 258 7.59 -10.45 0.07
CA PRO A 258 6.61 -10.41 -0.98
C PRO A 258 6.77 -9.25 -1.95
N ALA A 259 7.77 -8.40 -1.81
CA ALA A 259 7.97 -7.25 -2.70
C ALA A 259 8.63 -7.66 -4.02
N GLN A 260 8.09 -8.66 -4.71
CA GLN A 260 8.71 -9.18 -5.92
C GLN A 260 8.37 -8.43 -7.18
N ASN A 261 7.25 -7.74 -7.29
CA ASN A 261 6.82 -7.15 -8.54
C ASN A 261 6.27 -5.74 -8.37
N HIS A 262 6.34 -4.97 -9.45
CA HIS A 262 5.71 -3.66 -9.59
C HIS A 262 4.21 -3.80 -9.31
N SER A 263 3.78 -3.36 -8.15
CA SER A 263 2.37 -3.31 -7.77
C SER A 263 1.67 -2.23 -8.58
N ASP A 264 0.56 -2.58 -9.22
CA ASP A 264 -0.35 -1.63 -9.86
C ASP A 264 -1.44 -1.22 -8.88
N THR A 265 -1.06 -0.43 -7.91
CA THR A 265 -1.94 0.09 -6.86
C THR A 265 -2.15 1.59 -7.08
N VAL A 266 -3.37 2.05 -6.89
CA VAL A 266 -3.73 3.48 -6.89
C VAL A 266 -4.20 3.87 -5.51
N TYR A 267 -3.61 4.94 -4.97
CA TYR A 267 -4.02 5.54 -3.71
C TYR A 267 -4.38 7.02 -3.91
N PHE A 268 -5.44 7.48 -3.27
CA PHE A 268 -5.74 8.90 -3.12
C PHE A 268 -6.31 9.25 -1.74
N ALA A 269 -6.09 10.48 -1.32
CA ALA A 269 -6.60 11.07 -0.10
C ALA A 269 -7.49 12.27 -0.44
N VAL A 270 -8.57 12.44 0.30
CA VAL A 270 -9.48 13.60 0.17
C VAL A 270 -9.88 14.07 1.56
N THR A 271 -9.96 15.39 1.75
CA THR A 271 -10.57 16.00 2.92
C THR A 271 -11.59 17.04 2.48
N ASP A 272 -12.63 17.23 3.28
CA ASP A 272 -13.61 18.31 3.08
C ASP A 272 -13.38 19.46 4.06
N LYS A 273 -14.15 20.54 3.87
CA LYS A 273 -14.11 21.76 4.74
C LYS A 273 -14.53 21.48 6.19
N ASP A 274 -15.27 20.40 6.42
CA ASP A 274 -15.79 20.05 7.75
C ASP A 274 -14.79 19.15 8.53
N GLY A 275 -13.64 18.81 7.90
CA GLY A 275 -12.58 18.01 8.49
C GLY A 275 -12.77 16.51 8.35
N ASN A 276 -13.72 16.07 7.53
CA ASN A 276 -13.85 14.66 7.19
C ASN A 276 -12.70 14.25 6.26
N GLY A 277 -12.18 13.05 6.45
CA GLY A 277 -11.09 12.48 5.64
C GLY A 277 -11.49 11.18 4.99
N CYS A 278 -11.10 11.00 3.73
CA CYS A 278 -11.25 9.74 3.01
C CYS A 278 -9.89 9.26 2.51
N SER A 279 -9.49 8.08 2.95
CA SER A 279 -8.30 7.36 2.52
C SER A 279 -8.75 6.22 1.63
N PHE A 280 -8.41 6.25 0.33
CA PHE A 280 -8.92 5.29 -0.65
C PHE A 280 -7.81 4.62 -1.44
N ILE A 281 -7.88 3.31 -1.55
CA ILE A 281 -6.91 2.52 -2.29
C ILE A 281 -7.59 1.44 -3.13
N ASN A 282 -7.03 1.19 -4.31
CA ASN A 282 -7.50 0.17 -5.24
C ASN A 282 -6.30 -0.48 -5.95
N SER A 283 -6.38 -1.76 -6.28
CA SER A 283 -5.25 -2.51 -6.86
C SER A 283 -5.70 -3.77 -7.58
N ASN A 284 -5.03 -4.08 -8.68
CA ASN A 284 -5.05 -5.40 -9.31
C ASN A 284 -4.06 -6.39 -8.66
N TYR A 285 -3.32 -5.98 -7.66
CA TYR A 285 -2.17 -6.57 -7.02
C TYR A 285 -0.89 -6.40 -7.86
N GLU A 286 -0.61 -7.25 -8.82
CA GLU A 286 0.52 -7.07 -9.75
C GLU A 286 0.11 -6.24 -10.97
N GLY A 287 1.04 -5.72 -11.74
CA GLY A 287 0.91 -4.84 -12.89
C GLY A 287 -0.44 -4.88 -13.63
N PHE A 288 -0.61 -5.81 -14.56
CA PHE A 288 -1.90 -6.09 -15.21
C PHE A 288 -2.67 -7.23 -14.51
N GLY A 289 -2.48 -7.44 -13.21
CA GLY A 289 -3.10 -8.53 -12.46
C GLY A 289 -2.77 -9.89 -13.07
N SER A 290 -3.78 -10.71 -13.34
CA SER A 290 -3.62 -12.00 -14.02
C SER A 290 -3.25 -11.89 -15.51
N CYS A 291 -3.27 -10.70 -16.09
CA CYS A 291 -3.21 -10.45 -17.53
C CYS A 291 -4.36 -11.08 -18.33
N ILE A 292 -5.35 -11.70 -17.68
CA ILE A 292 -6.53 -12.29 -18.35
C ILE A 292 -7.58 -11.20 -18.61
N ILE A 293 -8.05 -11.10 -19.83
CA ILE A 293 -8.97 -10.05 -20.31
C ILE A 293 -10.30 -10.70 -20.72
N PRO A 294 -11.41 -10.38 -20.04
CA PRO A 294 -12.74 -10.79 -20.48
C PRO A 294 -13.10 -10.15 -21.82
N GLN A 295 -13.60 -10.93 -22.75
CA GLN A 295 -13.88 -10.49 -24.13
C GLN A 295 -14.84 -9.30 -24.17
N GLY A 296 -14.47 -8.24 -24.90
CA GLY A 296 -15.28 -7.04 -25.08
C GLY A 296 -15.42 -6.17 -23.81
N CYS A 297 -14.55 -6.37 -22.82
CA CYS A 297 -14.59 -5.65 -21.55
C CYS A 297 -13.45 -4.64 -21.36
N GLY A 298 -12.26 -4.88 -21.97
CA GLY A 298 -11.17 -3.93 -22.00
C GLY A 298 -10.46 -3.70 -20.67
N PHE A 299 -10.54 -4.64 -19.73
CA PHE A 299 -9.82 -4.64 -18.47
C PHE A 299 -9.25 -6.03 -18.18
N THR A 300 -8.27 -6.10 -17.29
CA THR A 300 -7.68 -7.36 -16.81
C THR A 300 -8.27 -7.75 -15.47
N LEU A 301 -8.35 -9.05 -15.21
CA LEU A 301 -8.74 -9.57 -13.90
C LEU A 301 -7.57 -9.44 -12.92
N GLN A 302 -7.88 -9.08 -11.67
CA GLN A 302 -6.90 -9.02 -10.59
C GLN A 302 -6.35 -10.43 -10.27
N ASN A 303 -5.14 -10.51 -9.70
CA ASN A 303 -4.49 -11.78 -9.34
C ASN A 303 -4.23 -11.94 -7.83
N ARG A 304 -5.09 -11.39 -7.00
CA ARG A 304 -4.97 -11.41 -5.53
C ARG A 304 -4.88 -12.82 -4.95
N GLY A 305 -5.48 -13.81 -5.60
CA GLY A 305 -5.43 -15.20 -5.21
C GLY A 305 -4.02 -15.80 -5.14
N SER A 306 -3.03 -15.19 -5.84
CA SER A 306 -1.62 -15.61 -5.73
C SER A 306 -1.01 -15.37 -4.34
N ASN A 307 -1.70 -14.63 -3.46
CA ASN A 307 -1.29 -14.43 -2.07
C ASN A 307 -1.75 -15.56 -1.13
N PHE A 308 -2.47 -16.56 -1.60
CA PHE A 308 -2.66 -17.78 -0.82
C PHE A 308 -1.36 -18.57 -0.71
N ASP A 309 -1.18 -19.23 0.43
CA ASP A 309 -0.13 -20.22 0.61
C ASP A 309 -0.55 -21.58 0.07
N LEU A 310 0.43 -22.37 -0.35
CA LEU A 310 0.23 -23.74 -0.86
C LEU A 310 0.80 -24.81 0.09
N GLY A 311 1.15 -24.42 1.30
CA GLY A 311 1.68 -25.26 2.37
C GLY A 311 2.49 -24.43 3.38
N PRO A 312 2.82 -24.99 4.54
CA PRO A 312 2.44 -26.34 5.05
C PRO A 312 0.94 -26.48 5.35
N ASP A 313 0.47 -27.71 5.57
CA ASP A 313 -0.96 -28.04 5.71
C ASP A 313 -1.68 -27.35 6.88
N ASP A 314 -0.95 -26.85 7.88
CA ASP A 314 -1.46 -26.11 9.02
C ASP A 314 -1.37 -24.56 8.84
N HIS A 315 -0.94 -24.09 7.66
CA HIS A 315 -0.81 -22.65 7.43
C HIS A 315 -2.18 -21.98 7.34
N PRO A 316 -2.46 -20.94 8.15
CA PRO A 316 -3.79 -20.30 8.17
C PRO A 316 -4.22 -19.73 6.83
N ASN A 317 -3.29 -19.27 5.98
CA ASN A 317 -3.58 -18.65 4.69
C ASN A 317 -3.56 -19.65 3.50
N LEU A 318 -3.78 -20.94 3.74
CA LEU A 318 -3.93 -21.93 2.66
C LEU A 318 -5.12 -21.58 1.75
N TYR A 319 -4.95 -21.89 0.46
CA TYR A 319 -6.02 -21.76 -0.52
C TYR A 319 -7.24 -22.60 -0.12
N GLN A 320 -8.39 -21.93 -0.10
CA GLN A 320 -9.69 -22.56 0.20
C GLN A 320 -10.82 -21.80 -0.47
N GLY A 321 -11.87 -22.50 -0.93
CA GLY A 321 -13.06 -21.88 -1.45
C GLY A 321 -13.77 -20.99 -0.42
N GLY A 322 -14.32 -19.86 -0.86
CA GLY A 322 -15.03 -18.91 -0.01
C GLY A 322 -14.14 -18.06 0.91
N LYS A 323 -12.81 -18.24 0.85
CA LYS A 323 -11.84 -17.57 1.71
C LYS A 323 -11.15 -16.41 1.01
N ARG A 324 -10.89 -15.32 1.74
CA ARG A 324 -10.10 -14.18 1.26
C ARG A 324 -8.60 -14.42 1.49
N PRO A 325 -7.74 -14.22 0.48
CA PRO A 325 -6.28 -14.34 0.66
C PRO A 325 -5.72 -13.16 1.46
N TYR A 326 -4.50 -13.30 1.94
CA TYR A 326 -3.68 -12.17 2.42
C TYR A 326 -3.74 -11.00 1.44
N HIS A 327 -3.99 -9.79 1.92
CA HIS A 327 -4.27 -8.62 1.10
C HIS A 327 -3.29 -7.48 1.34
N THR A 328 -2.77 -6.87 0.26
CA THR A 328 -1.70 -5.87 0.35
C THR A 328 -2.17 -4.42 0.40
N ILE A 329 -3.42 -4.09 0.08
CA ILE A 329 -3.89 -2.70 0.13
C ILE A 329 -4.25 -2.29 1.56
N ILE A 330 -3.75 -1.11 1.96
CA ILE A 330 -3.95 -0.55 3.29
C ILE A 330 -4.14 0.98 3.20
N PRO A 331 -5.37 1.48 3.21
CA PRO A 331 -5.61 2.92 3.36
C PRO A 331 -5.39 3.31 4.81
N GLY A 332 -4.60 4.35 5.08
CA GLY A 332 -4.25 4.78 6.43
C GLY A 332 -4.88 6.11 6.84
N LEU A 333 -5.14 6.25 8.13
CA LEU A 333 -5.54 7.48 8.79
C LEU A 333 -4.72 7.67 10.06
N ILE A 334 -4.35 8.92 10.35
CA ILE A 334 -3.73 9.29 11.62
C ILE A 334 -4.66 10.24 12.34
N THR A 335 -4.89 9.98 13.61
CA THR A 335 -5.62 10.87 14.51
C THR A 335 -4.76 11.24 15.73
N HIS A 336 -5.18 12.27 16.46
CA HIS A 336 -4.65 12.61 17.78
C HIS A 336 -5.80 12.93 18.71
N GLY A 337 -5.51 12.97 20.02
CA GLY A 337 -6.54 13.12 21.05
C GLY A 337 -7.16 11.80 21.49
N ASP A 338 -7.77 11.80 22.65
CA ASP A 338 -8.50 10.65 23.19
C ASP A 338 -9.88 10.52 22.54
N GLU A 339 -10.62 9.47 22.87
CA GLU A 339 -11.90 9.13 22.24
C GLU A 339 -12.92 10.30 22.26
N ALA A 340 -12.90 11.13 23.32
CA ALA A 340 -13.83 12.24 23.49
C ALA A 340 -13.48 13.49 22.64
N ASP A 341 -12.21 13.66 22.29
CA ASP A 341 -11.69 14.83 21.57
C ASP A 341 -10.83 14.45 20.35
N ARG A 342 -11.01 13.23 19.84
CA ARG A 342 -10.29 12.71 18.68
C ARG A 342 -10.45 13.60 17.46
N GLN A 343 -9.33 14.00 16.88
CA GLN A 343 -9.29 14.84 15.70
C GLN A 343 -8.46 14.18 14.59
N LEU A 344 -8.85 14.44 13.34
CA LEU A 344 -8.05 14.07 12.19
C LEU A 344 -6.70 14.78 12.23
N HIS A 345 -5.62 14.01 12.19
CA HIS A 345 -4.27 14.52 12.01
C HIS A 345 -3.86 14.47 10.54
N SER A 346 -3.95 13.30 9.91
CA SER A 346 -3.61 13.12 8.49
C SER A 346 -4.42 12.01 7.84
N VAL A 347 -4.72 12.19 6.57
CA VAL A 347 -5.12 11.14 5.65
C VAL A 347 -3.90 10.80 4.82
N TYR A 348 -3.45 9.55 4.86
CA TYR A 348 -2.25 9.17 4.14
C TYR A 348 -2.25 7.72 3.68
N GLY A 349 -1.44 7.43 2.68
CA GLY A 349 -1.15 6.08 2.24
C GLY A 349 0.00 6.06 1.24
N VAL A 350 0.68 4.92 1.21
CA VAL A 350 1.77 4.66 0.28
C VAL A 350 1.44 3.40 -0.49
N MET A 351 1.15 3.51 -1.78
CA MET A 351 0.91 2.37 -2.65
C MET A 351 2.21 1.63 -2.98
N GLY A 352 2.16 0.35 -3.32
CA GLY A 352 3.34 -0.40 -3.72
C GLY A 352 3.41 -1.84 -3.19
N GLY A 353 2.29 -2.58 -3.15
CA GLY A 353 2.27 -3.96 -2.66
C GLY A 353 2.76 -4.05 -1.22
N PHE A 354 3.77 -4.85 -0.96
CA PHE A 354 4.35 -5.02 0.38
C PHE A 354 5.24 -3.85 0.84
N MET A 355 5.50 -2.89 -0.04
CA MET A 355 6.09 -1.61 0.37
C MET A 355 5.10 -0.76 1.20
N GLN A 356 3.79 -0.99 1.10
CA GLN A 356 2.79 -0.16 1.74
C GLN A 356 2.99 0.00 3.26
N PRO A 357 3.03 -1.08 4.09
CA PRO A 357 3.26 -0.89 5.53
C PRO A 357 4.64 -0.32 5.85
N GLN A 358 5.65 -0.62 5.05
CA GLN A 358 6.98 -0.05 5.20
C GLN A 358 6.98 1.46 4.93
N GLY A 359 6.24 1.88 3.90
CA GLY A 359 6.04 3.29 3.58
C GLY A 359 5.21 4.02 4.64
N HIS A 360 4.17 3.39 5.17
CA HIS A 360 3.36 3.95 6.27
C HIS A 360 4.23 4.24 7.50
N VAL A 361 5.06 3.29 7.93
CA VAL A 361 5.99 3.49 9.05
C VAL A 361 6.96 4.63 8.78
N GLN A 362 7.65 4.61 7.62
CA GLN A 362 8.67 5.61 7.31
C GLN A 362 8.08 7.02 7.15
N VAL A 363 6.94 7.17 6.46
CA VAL A 363 6.30 8.48 6.27
C VAL A 363 5.75 9.02 7.59
N LEU A 364 5.15 8.18 8.45
CA LEU A 364 4.71 8.60 9.78
C LEU A 364 5.91 9.08 10.62
N LEU A 365 7.01 8.31 10.68
CA LEU A 365 8.21 8.70 11.41
C LEU A 365 8.83 9.98 10.86
N ASN A 366 8.87 10.16 9.54
CA ASN A 366 9.35 11.38 8.91
C ASN A 366 8.55 12.61 9.35
N MET A 367 7.22 12.50 9.40
CA MET A 367 6.38 13.60 9.86
C MET A 367 6.48 13.85 11.36
N GLU A 368 6.40 12.80 12.17
CA GLU A 368 6.19 12.92 13.61
C GLU A 368 7.48 12.91 14.43
N VAL A 369 8.51 12.19 13.98
CA VAL A 369 9.81 12.14 14.65
C VAL A 369 10.75 13.22 14.11
N PHE A 370 10.87 13.28 12.79
CA PHE A 370 11.80 14.22 12.12
C PHE A 370 11.17 15.56 11.72
N GLY A 371 9.90 15.76 12.00
CA GLY A 371 9.23 17.05 11.87
C GLY A 371 9.03 17.54 10.45
N MET A 372 9.05 16.65 9.48
CA MET A 372 8.88 16.98 8.07
C MET A 372 7.43 17.35 7.74
N ASN A 373 7.24 18.27 6.82
CA ASN A 373 5.92 18.50 6.23
C ASN A 373 5.55 17.33 5.29
N PRO A 374 4.29 17.20 4.85
CA PRO A 374 3.86 16.09 4.00
C PRO A 374 4.72 15.86 2.75
N GLN A 375 5.12 16.93 2.05
CA GLN A 375 5.94 16.79 0.85
C GLN A 375 7.36 16.32 1.19
N GLN A 376 8.00 16.92 2.19
CA GLN A 376 9.33 16.49 2.66
C GLN A 376 9.32 15.03 3.12
N ALA A 377 8.28 14.61 3.85
CA ALA A 377 8.16 13.23 4.32
C ALA A 377 8.04 12.21 3.18
N LEU A 378 7.38 12.61 2.09
CA LEU A 378 7.24 11.79 0.88
C LEU A 378 8.51 11.81 0.01
N ASP A 379 9.21 12.95 -0.07
CA ASP A 379 10.42 13.10 -0.88
C ASP A 379 11.64 12.42 -0.27
N ALA A 380 11.64 12.23 1.05
CA ALA A 380 12.73 11.59 1.76
C ALA A 380 13.06 10.21 1.20
N PRO A 381 14.37 9.88 1.05
CA PRO A 381 14.78 8.55 0.61
C PRO A 381 14.29 7.45 1.56
N ARG A 382 13.87 6.32 0.99
CA ARG A 382 13.27 5.20 1.72
C ARG A 382 14.10 3.94 1.63
N ILE A 383 13.77 3.01 2.51
CA ILE A 383 14.18 1.60 2.38
C ILE A 383 12.96 0.75 1.97
N CYS A 384 13.24 -0.38 1.35
CA CYS A 384 12.25 -1.40 1.02
C CYS A 384 12.87 -2.78 1.26
N ILE A 385 12.33 -3.52 2.23
CA ILE A 385 12.65 -4.92 2.39
C ILE A 385 11.94 -5.67 1.27
N GLY A 386 12.70 -6.27 0.37
CA GLY A 386 12.19 -6.96 -0.80
C GLY A 386 12.74 -8.36 -0.87
N ALA A 387 12.01 -9.27 -1.53
CA ALA A 387 12.58 -10.48 -2.06
C ALA A 387 13.11 -10.19 -3.46
N GLY A 388 14.35 -10.55 -3.72
CA GLY A 388 14.74 -10.89 -5.08
C GLY A 388 13.97 -12.13 -5.50
N MET A 389 13.62 -12.31 -6.79
CA MET A 389 13.20 -13.61 -7.29
C MET A 389 14.32 -14.58 -6.96
N PRO A 390 14.12 -15.63 -6.14
CA PRO A 390 15.13 -16.67 -6.02
C PRO A 390 15.24 -17.31 -7.40
N GLN A 391 16.37 -17.10 -8.05
CA GLN A 391 16.76 -18.02 -9.11
C GLN A 391 16.90 -19.41 -8.46
N ALA A 392 16.52 -20.45 -9.16
CA ALA A 392 16.52 -21.80 -8.60
C ALA A 392 17.87 -22.11 -7.97
N GLY A 393 17.93 -22.14 -6.63
CA GLY A 393 19.14 -22.37 -5.82
C GLY A 393 19.62 -21.20 -4.95
N GLU A 394 19.05 -20.00 -5.04
CA GLU A 394 19.44 -18.86 -4.21
C GLU A 394 18.70 -18.80 -2.88
N LYS A 395 19.47 -18.65 -1.79
CA LYS A 395 18.96 -18.64 -0.40
C LYS A 395 18.51 -17.28 0.12
N ASN A 396 18.65 -16.18 -0.64
CA ASN A 396 18.55 -14.83 -0.11
C ASN A 396 17.22 -14.16 -0.47
N MET A 397 16.26 -14.24 0.46
CA MET A 397 14.95 -13.56 0.34
C MET A 397 14.86 -12.28 1.20
N ASN A 398 16.00 -11.71 1.65
CA ASN A 398 16.04 -10.63 2.64
C ASN A 398 16.80 -9.39 2.19
N VAL A 399 16.85 -9.12 0.88
CA VAL A 399 17.53 -7.91 0.36
C VAL A 399 16.82 -6.67 0.86
N VAL A 400 17.57 -5.75 1.42
CA VAL A 400 17.13 -4.41 1.77
C VAL A 400 17.52 -3.48 0.64
N TYR A 401 16.54 -3.06 -0.15
CA TYR A 401 16.74 -2.00 -1.13
C TYR A 401 16.78 -0.67 -0.41
N VAL A 402 17.81 0.11 -0.72
CA VAL A 402 18.05 1.44 -0.17
C VAL A 402 17.95 2.43 -1.31
N GLU A 403 17.19 3.50 -1.14
CA GLU A 403 17.01 4.48 -2.18
C GLU A 403 18.19 5.42 -2.31
N GLU A 404 18.53 5.78 -3.55
CA GLU A 404 19.49 6.85 -3.87
C GLU A 404 19.16 8.12 -3.08
N GLY A 405 20.17 8.68 -2.42
CA GLY A 405 20.03 9.80 -1.48
C GLY A 405 20.34 9.40 -0.03
N ILE A 406 20.41 8.11 0.29
CA ILE A 406 21.00 7.61 1.54
C ILE A 406 22.51 7.46 1.33
N GLU A 407 23.29 7.96 2.27
CA GLU A 407 24.75 8.08 2.14
C GLU A 407 25.46 6.72 2.12
N GLU A 408 26.52 6.59 1.33
CA GLU A 408 27.33 5.38 1.20
C GLU A 408 27.89 4.84 2.55
N PRO A 409 28.35 5.68 3.51
CA PRO A 409 28.74 5.20 4.82
C PRO A 409 27.65 4.44 5.58
N VAL A 410 26.38 4.84 5.39
CA VAL A 410 25.22 4.18 6.00
C VAL A 410 25.03 2.78 5.40
N LEU A 411 25.09 2.66 4.07
CA LEU A 411 25.01 1.38 3.38
C LEU A 411 26.10 0.42 3.86
N LYS A 412 27.35 0.93 3.98
CA LYS A 412 28.48 0.15 4.48
C LYS A 412 28.25 -0.33 5.92
N ALA A 413 27.73 0.53 6.78
CA ALA A 413 27.43 0.18 8.16
C ALA A 413 26.31 -0.88 8.24
N LEU A 414 25.25 -0.75 7.46
CA LEU A 414 24.18 -1.76 7.39
C LEU A 414 24.71 -3.12 6.91
N LYS A 415 25.61 -3.14 5.91
CA LYS A 415 26.27 -4.38 5.45
C LYS A 415 27.14 -4.99 6.55
N GLN A 416 27.84 -4.17 7.34
CA GLN A 416 28.63 -4.65 8.49
C GLN A 416 27.76 -5.25 9.60
N MET A 417 26.53 -4.75 9.75
CA MET A 417 25.52 -5.35 10.63
C MET A 417 24.89 -6.64 10.06
N GLY A 418 25.27 -7.06 8.85
CA GLY A 418 24.78 -8.29 8.24
C GLY A 418 23.53 -8.15 7.36
N HIS A 419 23.09 -6.92 7.08
CA HIS A 419 22.04 -6.72 6.09
C HIS A 419 22.57 -6.93 4.67
N ASP A 420 21.82 -7.62 3.83
CA ASP A 420 22.05 -7.64 2.38
C ASP A 420 21.43 -6.37 1.78
N VAL A 421 22.28 -5.42 1.36
CA VAL A 421 21.86 -4.07 0.98
C VAL A 421 22.21 -3.78 -0.48
N GLU A 422 21.20 -3.35 -1.23
CA GLU A 422 21.32 -2.92 -2.63
C GLU A 422 20.76 -1.50 -2.81
N MET A 423 21.57 -0.59 -3.41
CA MET A 423 21.11 0.77 -3.73
C MET A 423 20.34 0.79 -5.05
N ILE A 424 19.19 1.47 -5.04
CA ILE A 424 18.32 1.65 -6.21
C ILE A 424 18.13 3.14 -6.50
N GLY A 425 18.38 3.53 -7.74
CA GLY A 425 18.21 4.90 -8.23
C GLY A 425 17.43 4.99 -9.54
N GLY A 426 17.28 6.21 -10.06
CA GLY A 426 16.62 6.48 -11.33
C GLY A 426 15.19 5.92 -11.40
N PHE A 427 14.83 5.29 -12.50
CA PHE A 427 13.49 4.69 -12.70
C PHE A 427 13.19 3.51 -11.77
N GLY A 428 14.20 2.85 -11.20
CA GLY A 428 14.05 1.78 -10.22
C GLY A 428 13.42 2.24 -8.90
N ARG A 429 13.41 3.55 -8.63
CA ARG A 429 12.82 4.15 -7.42
C ARG A 429 11.32 3.89 -7.24
N GLY A 430 10.62 3.49 -8.30
CA GLY A 430 9.23 3.04 -8.21
C GLY A 430 9.01 1.90 -7.20
N ARG A 431 10.05 1.13 -6.86
CA ARG A 431 10.04 0.08 -5.82
C ARG A 431 9.70 0.61 -4.43
N PHE A 432 10.06 1.86 -4.12
CA PHE A 432 9.82 2.48 -2.81
C PHE A 432 8.40 3.03 -2.63
N GLY A 433 7.48 2.62 -3.50
CA GLY A 433 6.09 3.02 -3.45
C GLY A 433 5.87 4.49 -3.83
N ARG A 434 4.62 4.91 -3.76
CA ARG A 434 4.21 6.30 -4.03
C ARG A 434 3.13 6.70 -3.05
N GLY A 435 3.38 7.75 -2.31
CA GLY A 435 2.51 8.22 -1.26
C GLY A 435 1.72 9.47 -1.62
N GLN A 436 0.63 9.64 -0.91
CA GLN A 436 -0.15 10.88 -0.85
C GLN A 436 -0.46 11.17 0.61
N VAL A 437 -0.32 12.41 1.02
CA VAL A 437 -0.61 12.84 2.39
C VAL A 437 -1.40 14.13 2.35
N ILE A 438 -2.47 14.20 3.13
CA ILE A 438 -3.12 15.44 3.52
C ILE A 438 -3.03 15.55 5.03
N ARG A 439 -2.40 16.60 5.54
CA ARG A 439 -2.29 16.89 6.97
C ARG A 439 -3.16 18.08 7.34
N ARG A 440 -3.96 17.91 8.39
CA ARG A 440 -4.76 18.97 8.97
C ARG A 440 -3.94 19.79 9.96
N HIS A 441 -4.07 21.06 9.89
CA HIS A 441 -3.57 22.05 10.87
C HIS A 441 -4.73 22.89 11.37
N VAL A 442 -4.53 23.56 12.49
CA VAL A 442 -5.45 24.58 12.98
C VAL A 442 -4.69 25.92 12.96
N ASP A 443 -5.25 26.90 12.29
CA ASP A 443 -4.73 28.25 12.32
C ASP A 443 -4.93 28.86 13.70
N GLU A 444 -3.85 29.35 14.32
CA GLU A 444 -3.85 29.79 15.70
C GLU A 444 -4.67 31.04 15.97
N GLU A 445 -4.78 31.91 14.96
CA GLU A 445 -5.49 33.21 15.09
C GLU A 445 -6.98 33.02 14.88
N THR A 446 -7.36 32.21 13.91
CA THR A 446 -8.77 32.09 13.49
C THR A 446 -9.47 30.84 14.00
N GLY A 447 -8.70 29.84 14.47
CA GLY A 447 -9.23 28.51 14.83
C GLY A 447 -9.69 27.67 13.63
N GLN A 448 -9.45 28.14 12.41
CA GLN A 448 -9.88 27.44 11.20
C GLN A 448 -8.97 26.26 10.85
N ALA A 449 -9.56 25.22 10.29
CA ALA A 449 -8.78 24.10 9.74
C ALA A 449 -8.09 24.52 8.45
N VAL A 450 -6.78 24.28 8.38
CA VAL A 450 -5.94 24.50 7.21
C VAL A 450 -5.30 23.16 6.84
N PHE A 451 -5.17 22.86 5.55
CA PHE A 451 -4.61 21.60 5.10
C PHE A 451 -3.31 21.82 4.32
N SER A 452 -2.32 20.97 4.57
CA SER A 452 -1.13 20.85 3.73
C SER A 452 -1.15 19.50 3.01
N GLY A 453 -0.86 19.50 1.72
CA GLY A 453 -0.84 18.31 0.88
C GLY A 453 0.57 18.00 0.39
N GLY A 454 0.87 16.71 0.22
CA GLY A 454 2.07 16.21 -0.44
C GLY A 454 1.74 15.10 -1.41
N SER A 455 2.45 15.06 -2.54
CA SER A 455 2.39 14.01 -3.54
C SER A 455 3.77 13.49 -3.87
N ASP A 456 3.91 12.18 -3.96
CA ASP A 456 5.19 11.50 -4.08
C ASP A 456 5.90 11.83 -5.41
N LEU A 457 7.16 12.24 -5.32
CA LEU A 457 8.00 12.54 -6.50
C LEU A 457 8.29 11.33 -7.39
N ARG A 458 8.06 10.11 -6.87
CA ARG A 458 8.24 8.84 -7.61
C ARG A 458 7.06 8.52 -8.53
N GLY A 459 6.06 9.39 -8.57
CA GLY A 459 4.87 9.32 -9.42
C GLY A 459 4.52 10.68 -10.01
N ASP A 460 3.48 10.71 -10.81
CA ASP A 460 2.93 11.88 -11.50
C ASP A 460 1.62 12.40 -10.87
N GLY A 461 1.39 12.04 -9.61
CA GLY A 461 0.31 12.57 -8.79
C GLY A 461 0.54 14.04 -8.42
N CYS A 462 -0.49 14.69 -7.89
CA CYS A 462 -0.39 16.06 -7.39
C CYS A 462 -1.33 16.28 -6.20
N ALA A 463 -0.98 17.21 -5.34
CA ALA A 463 -1.87 17.76 -4.32
C ALA A 463 -2.58 18.99 -4.89
N LEU A 464 -3.90 19.01 -4.81
CA LEU A 464 -4.72 20.11 -5.33
C LEU A 464 -5.66 20.62 -4.23
N PRO A 465 -5.76 21.95 -4.02
CA PRO A 465 -6.79 22.52 -3.18
C PRO A 465 -8.15 22.34 -3.85
N GLY A 466 -9.19 22.05 -3.06
CA GLY A 466 -10.58 21.91 -3.49
C GLY A 466 -11.31 23.25 -3.59
#